data_510b6e2901b127679a2e3f97039485bd
#
_entry.id   510b6e2901b127679a2e3f97039485bd
#
_cell.length_a   1.000
_cell.length_b   1.000
_cell.length_c   1.000
_cell.angle_alpha   90.00
_cell.angle_beta   90.00
_cell.angle_gamma   90.00
#
_symmetry.space_group_name_H-M   'P 1'
#
loop_
_entity.id
_entity.type
_entity.pdbx_description
1 polymer ?
#
loop_
_entity_poly.entity_id
_entity_poly.type
_entity_poly.pdbx_seq_one_letter_code
_entity_poly.pdbx_strand_id
1 'polypeptide(L)'
;HFIQIPTTLLAQVDSSVGGKTGVNHPLGKNMIGAFYQPRCVLADTDALATLPDRELSAGLAEVIKYGLIRDLPFLEWLEAHLEALLAREAGALSEAIERSCRNKAEIVAADEREAGERALLNLGHTFGHAIETGAGYGVWLHGEAVAAGMALAADLSARLGWLSGEQVGRILALLERAHLPLAPPPDLTADDFLSLMAVDKKVQDGRLRLILLRGLGQGIIADDVDPIRLRETLEARR
;
A
#
# COMPACT_ATOMS: atom_id res chain seq x y z
N HIS A 1 4.19 28.73 -2.24
CA HIS A 1 5.25 27.72 -2.01
C HIS A 1 5.17 27.22 -0.58
N PHE A 2 5.45 25.94 -0.37
CA PHE A 2 5.48 25.33 0.96
C PHE A 2 6.66 24.36 1.11
N ILE A 3 7.07 24.13 2.34
CA ILE A 3 8.00 23.10 2.78
C ILE A 3 7.18 22.10 3.58
N GLN A 4 7.43 20.81 3.39
CA GLN A 4 6.75 19.74 4.07
C GLN A 4 7.69 19.07 5.09
N ILE A 5 7.19 18.88 6.31
CA ILE A 5 7.94 18.21 7.39
C ILE A 5 7.05 17.05 7.88
N PRO A 6 7.17 15.86 7.26
CA PRO A 6 6.38 14.70 7.65
C PRO A 6 6.85 14.13 8.99
N THR A 7 5.90 13.81 9.88
CA THR A 7 6.17 13.35 11.25
C THR A 7 5.78 11.89 11.51
N THR A 8 5.20 11.21 10.53
CA THR A 8 4.92 9.77 10.58
C THR A 8 5.71 9.05 9.51
N LEU A 9 6.01 7.75 9.69
CA LEU A 9 6.70 6.96 8.68
C LEU A 9 5.92 6.96 7.36
N LEU A 10 4.61 6.74 7.42
CA LEU A 10 3.71 6.80 6.26
C LEU A 10 3.86 8.11 5.47
N ALA A 11 3.92 9.23 6.18
CA ALA A 11 4.08 10.53 5.53
C ALA A 11 5.48 10.72 4.95
N GLN A 12 6.53 10.22 5.62
CA GLN A 12 7.90 10.31 5.14
C GLN A 12 8.15 9.50 3.87
N VAL A 13 7.57 8.29 3.78
CA VAL A 13 7.81 7.38 2.65
C VAL A 13 6.81 7.49 1.52
N ASP A 14 5.62 8.07 1.78
CA ASP A 14 4.54 8.09 0.78
C ASP A 14 3.91 9.47 0.62
N SER A 15 3.09 9.97 1.53
CA SER A 15 2.20 11.11 1.26
C SER A 15 2.91 12.43 1.01
N SER A 16 4.15 12.63 1.49
CA SER A 16 4.95 13.83 1.23
C SER A 16 5.58 13.89 -0.17
N VAL A 17 5.57 12.79 -0.92
CA VAL A 17 6.18 12.68 -2.25
C VAL A 17 5.09 12.58 -3.32
N GLY A 18 5.22 13.35 -4.42
CA GLY A 18 4.36 13.22 -5.59
C GLY A 18 3.26 14.25 -5.74
N GLY A 19 3.25 15.29 -4.89
CA GLY A 19 2.45 16.51 -5.06
C GLY A 19 0.94 16.38 -4.96
N LYS A 20 0.41 15.24 -4.51
CA LYS A 20 -1.02 15.07 -4.22
C LYS A 20 -1.31 15.66 -2.83
N THR A 21 -1.88 16.88 -2.76
CA THR A 21 -2.15 17.60 -1.49
C THR A 21 -3.60 17.48 -1.03
N GLY A 22 -4.33 16.48 -1.52
CA GLY A 22 -5.74 16.28 -1.20
C GLY A 22 -5.96 15.94 0.28
N VAL A 23 -6.96 16.58 0.90
CA VAL A 23 -7.43 16.26 2.24
C VAL A 23 -8.84 15.70 2.20
N ASN A 24 -9.16 14.87 3.18
CA ASN A 24 -10.47 14.25 3.29
C ASN A 24 -11.53 15.26 3.73
N HIS A 25 -12.74 15.09 3.23
CA HIS A 25 -13.94 15.82 3.61
C HIS A 25 -15.05 14.84 3.99
N PRO A 26 -16.04 15.19 4.84
CA PRO A 26 -17.15 14.29 5.15
C PRO A 26 -17.87 13.70 3.93
N LEU A 27 -17.82 14.36 2.78
CA LEU A 27 -18.42 13.90 1.51
C LEU A 27 -17.52 12.98 0.69
N GLY A 28 -16.26 12.71 1.10
CA GLY A 28 -15.37 11.79 0.41
C GLY A 28 -13.87 12.02 0.69
N LYS A 29 -13.07 11.03 0.29
CA LYS A 29 -11.59 11.08 0.38
C LYS A 29 -11.00 12.03 -0.67
N ASN A 30 -9.93 12.75 -0.30
CA ASN A 30 -9.13 13.62 -1.19
C ASN A 30 -9.96 14.66 -1.98
N MET A 31 -11.08 15.13 -1.42
CA MET A 31 -12.01 16.03 -2.11
C MET A 31 -11.50 17.46 -2.24
N ILE A 32 -10.61 17.89 -1.34
CA ILE A 32 -10.09 19.26 -1.32
C ILE A 32 -8.57 19.20 -1.44
N GLY A 33 -8.02 19.74 -2.52
CA GLY A 33 -6.59 19.77 -2.75
C GLY A 33 -6.23 20.10 -4.19
N ALA A 34 -4.94 20.08 -4.48
CA ALA A 34 -4.39 20.34 -5.81
C ALA A 34 -3.17 19.45 -6.05
N PHE A 35 -2.78 19.30 -7.32
CA PHE A 35 -1.46 18.79 -7.66
C PHE A 35 -0.46 19.94 -7.50
N TYR A 36 0.30 19.95 -6.42
CA TYR A 36 1.27 20.99 -6.13
C TYR A 36 2.49 20.41 -5.40
N GLN A 37 3.66 20.49 -6.03
CA GLN A 37 4.90 19.96 -5.46
C GLN A 37 5.43 20.88 -4.35
N PRO A 38 5.86 20.32 -3.20
CA PRO A 38 6.58 21.08 -2.19
C PRO A 38 7.95 21.54 -2.74
N ARG A 39 8.46 22.65 -2.24
CA ARG A 39 9.83 23.12 -2.57
C ARG A 39 10.91 22.27 -1.92
N CYS A 40 10.59 21.69 -0.76
CA CYS A 40 11.46 20.81 -0.01
C CYS A 40 10.62 19.91 0.89
N VAL A 41 11.08 18.69 1.11
CA VAL A 41 10.57 17.78 2.12
C VAL A 41 11.71 17.47 3.07
N LEU A 42 11.52 17.73 4.37
CA LEU A 42 12.49 17.46 5.43
C LEU A 42 11.95 16.29 6.26
N ALA A 43 12.42 15.07 5.99
CA ALA A 43 12.10 13.87 6.74
C ALA A 43 13.09 13.72 7.90
N ASP A 44 12.66 14.15 9.08
CA ASP A 44 13.42 13.97 10.32
C ASP A 44 13.07 12.62 10.93
N THR A 45 14.05 11.71 11.02
CA THR A 45 13.86 10.37 11.59
C THR A 45 13.63 10.41 13.10
N ASP A 46 14.12 11.43 13.80
CA ASP A 46 13.93 11.60 15.26
C ASP A 46 12.44 11.82 15.60
N ALA A 47 11.64 12.36 14.66
CA ALA A 47 10.20 12.46 14.83
C ALA A 47 9.51 11.10 15.00
N LEU A 48 10.12 10.01 14.51
CA LEU A 48 9.59 8.65 14.62
C LEU A 48 9.82 8.02 16.01
N ALA A 49 10.68 8.61 16.86
CA ALA A 49 10.95 8.09 18.19
C ALA A 49 9.70 8.10 19.09
N THR A 50 8.78 9.03 18.88
CA THR A 50 7.52 9.16 19.63
C THR A 50 6.30 8.63 18.88
N LEU A 51 6.49 8.12 17.67
CA LEU A 51 5.41 7.54 16.88
C LEU A 51 4.91 6.23 17.52
N PRO A 52 3.61 6.02 17.75
CA PRO A 52 3.09 4.75 18.26
C PRO A 52 3.50 3.57 17.35
N ASP A 53 3.75 2.38 17.95
CA ASP A 53 4.18 1.19 17.19
C ASP A 53 3.18 0.80 16.10
N ARG A 54 1.88 0.92 16.37
CA ARG A 54 0.82 0.66 15.38
C ARG A 54 0.94 1.57 14.15
N GLU A 55 1.27 2.85 14.34
CA GLU A 55 1.48 3.82 13.26
C GLU A 55 2.79 3.58 12.51
N LEU A 56 3.84 3.14 13.22
CA LEU A 56 5.09 2.71 12.58
C LEU A 56 4.85 1.52 11.67
N SER A 57 4.16 0.48 12.16
CA SER A 57 3.78 -0.70 11.38
C SER A 57 2.92 -0.32 10.17
N ALA A 58 1.94 0.55 10.34
CA ALA A 58 1.13 1.06 9.23
C ALA A 58 1.99 1.74 8.16
N GLY A 59 3.01 2.51 8.54
CA GLY A 59 3.97 3.09 7.60
C GLY A 59 4.82 2.04 6.88
N LEU A 60 5.20 0.96 7.57
CA LEU A 60 5.96 -0.14 6.98
C LEU A 60 5.19 -0.88 5.87
N ALA A 61 3.85 -0.89 5.90
CA ALA A 61 3.06 -1.43 4.80
C ALA A 61 3.39 -0.75 3.46
N GLU A 62 3.51 0.58 3.45
CA GLU A 62 3.88 1.34 2.25
C GLU A 62 5.33 1.12 1.84
N VAL A 63 6.24 0.95 2.81
CA VAL A 63 7.65 0.60 2.54
C VAL A 63 7.74 -0.77 1.85
N ILE A 64 7.05 -1.79 2.39
CA ILE A 64 7.01 -3.15 1.84
C ILE A 64 6.41 -3.14 0.43
N LYS A 65 5.38 -2.34 0.18
CA LYS A 65 4.75 -2.19 -1.13
C LYS A 65 5.76 -1.87 -2.23
N TYR A 66 6.72 -0.96 -2.01
CA TYR A 66 7.73 -0.63 -3.03
C TYR A 66 8.59 -1.84 -3.41
N GLY A 67 9.01 -2.62 -2.42
CA GLY A 67 9.73 -3.87 -2.67
C GLY A 67 8.92 -4.86 -3.50
N LEU A 68 7.63 -4.99 -3.19
CA LEU A 68 6.72 -5.92 -3.89
C LEU A 68 6.44 -5.52 -5.33
N ILE A 69 6.29 -4.22 -5.63
CA ILE A 69 5.88 -3.78 -6.97
C ILE A 69 7.04 -3.61 -7.95
N ARG A 70 8.28 -3.29 -7.49
CA ARG A 70 9.37 -2.99 -8.43
C ARG A 70 10.80 -3.17 -7.94
N ASP A 71 11.06 -3.31 -6.64
CA ASP A 71 12.42 -3.30 -6.07
C ASP A 71 12.66 -4.58 -5.25
N LEU A 72 12.88 -5.71 -5.94
CA LEU A 72 13.19 -6.99 -5.28
C LEU A 72 14.40 -6.90 -4.34
N PRO A 73 15.53 -6.25 -4.69
CA PRO A 73 16.64 -6.06 -3.76
C PRO A 73 16.24 -5.27 -2.49
N PHE A 74 15.26 -4.37 -2.60
CA PHE A 74 14.71 -3.68 -1.43
C PHE A 74 13.84 -4.61 -0.58
N LEU A 75 13.03 -5.45 -1.20
CA LEU A 75 12.25 -6.47 -0.48
C LEU A 75 13.15 -7.40 0.33
N GLU A 76 14.22 -7.91 -0.28
CA GLU A 76 15.20 -8.79 0.39
C GLU A 76 15.93 -8.07 1.54
N TRP A 77 16.26 -6.80 1.33
CA TRP A 77 16.83 -5.97 2.40
C TRP A 77 15.85 -5.77 3.57
N LEU A 78 14.56 -5.55 3.28
CA LEU A 78 13.51 -5.41 4.29
C LEU A 78 13.34 -6.70 5.10
N GLU A 79 13.34 -7.86 4.46
CA GLU A 79 13.29 -9.16 5.14
C GLU A 79 14.43 -9.34 6.16
N ALA A 80 15.61 -8.82 5.83
CA ALA A 80 16.81 -8.92 6.68
C ALA A 80 16.88 -7.86 7.79
N HIS A 81 16.22 -6.70 7.64
CA HIS A 81 16.38 -5.55 8.54
C HIS A 81 15.07 -5.12 9.24
N LEU A 82 14.02 -5.94 9.14
CA LEU A 82 12.70 -5.55 9.65
C LEU A 82 12.72 -5.28 11.16
N GLU A 83 13.43 -6.10 11.96
CA GLU A 83 13.55 -5.92 13.39
C GLU A 83 14.26 -4.62 13.75
N ALA A 84 15.28 -4.22 12.98
CA ALA A 84 15.98 -2.93 13.14
C ALA A 84 15.04 -1.75 12.83
N LEU A 85 14.15 -1.89 11.84
CA LEU A 85 13.12 -0.89 11.53
C LEU A 85 12.10 -0.77 12.66
N LEU A 86 11.61 -1.88 13.20
CA LEU A 86 10.68 -1.91 14.33
C LEU A 86 11.33 -1.35 15.60
N ALA A 87 12.63 -1.59 15.79
CA ALA A 87 13.42 -1.00 16.87
C ALA A 87 13.78 0.49 16.64
N ARG A 88 13.38 1.07 15.53
CA ARG A 88 13.68 2.46 15.11
C ARG A 88 15.17 2.78 15.02
N GLU A 89 15.97 1.82 14.59
CA GLU A 89 17.40 2.08 14.37
C GLU A 89 17.58 3.13 13.28
N ALA A 90 18.26 4.23 13.59
CA ALA A 90 18.36 5.40 12.72
C ALA A 90 18.91 5.08 11.33
N GLY A 91 19.90 4.19 11.24
CA GLY A 91 20.47 3.76 9.96
C GLY A 91 19.47 3.00 9.10
N ALA A 92 18.72 2.05 9.70
CA ALA A 92 17.69 1.27 9.01
C ALA A 92 16.53 2.16 8.55
N LEU A 93 16.04 3.07 9.41
CA LEU A 93 14.99 4.02 9.06
C LEU A 93 15.42 4.93 7.89
N SER A 94 16.62 5.49 7.95
CA SER A 94 17.14 6.38 6.91
C SER A 94 17.23 5.67 5.55
N GLU A 95 17.74 4.44 5.52
CA GLU A 95 17.83 3.62 4.31
C GLU A 95 16.43 3.31 3.74
N ALA A 96 15.50 2.87 4.61
CA ALA A 96 14.14 2.54 4.18
C ALA A 96 13.40 3.77 3.62
N ILE A 97 13.52 4.92 4.26
CA ILE A 97 12.90 6.18 3.82
C ILE A 97 13.50 6.62 2.49
N GLU A 98 14.83 6.62 2.39
CA GLU A 98 15.53 7.06 1.16
C GLU A 98 15.15 6.18 -0.03
N ARG A 99 15.17 4.84 0.12
CA ARG A 99 14.80 3.91 -0.95
C ARG A 99 13.32 4.03 -1.32
N SER A 100 12.43 4.20 -0.35
CA SER A 100 11.00 4.42 -0.60
C SER A 100 10.76 5.72 -1.39
N CYS A 101 11.36 6.82 -0.96
CA CYS A 101 11.27 8.12 -1.64
C CYS A 101 11.83 8.04 -3.07
N ARG A 102 12.96 7.36 -3.28
CA ARG A 102 13.55 7.15 -4.61
C ARG A 102 12.61 6.36 -5.51
N ASN A 103 12.11 5.22 -5.04
CA ASN A 103 11.14 4.40 -5.78
C ASN A 103 9.91 5.20 -6.19
N LYS A 104 9.34 5.97 -5.26
CA LYS A 104 8.17 6.80 -5.56
C LYS A 104 8.48 7.92 -6.52
N ALA A 105 9.60 8.62 -6.32
CA ALA A 105 9.99 9.74 -7.17
C ALA A 105 10.20 9.31 -8.63
N GLU A 106 10.83 8.16 -8.86
CA GLU A 106 11.02 7.58 -10.19
C GLU A 106 9.70 7.23 -10.86
N ILE A 107 8.76 6.58 -10.15
CA ILE A 107 7.43 6.26 -10.66
C ILE A 107 6.64 7.54 -11.00
N VAL A 108 6.69 8.55 -10.10
CA VAL A 108 5.99 9.83 -10.31
C VAL A 108 6.60 10.60 -11.47
N ALA A 109 7.93 10.59 -11.64
CA ALA A 109 8.61 11.24 -12.75
C ALA A 109 8.25 10.60 -14.11
N ALA A 110 8.06 9.29 -14.14
CA ALA A 110 7.64 8.56 -15.33
C ALA A 110 6.15 8.79 -15.68
N ASP A 111 5.29 8.98 -14.65
CA ASP A 111 3.85 9.11 -14.82
C ASP A 111 3.24 10.05 -13.76
N GLU A 112 3.37 11.37 -13.96
CA GLU A 112 2.88 12.36 -12.99
C GLU A 112 1.35 12.30 -12.77
N ARG A 113 0.59 11.96 -13.83
CA ARG A 113 -0.90 12.04 -13.83
C ARG A 113 -1.61 10.71 -13.54
N GLU A 114 -0.85 9.64 -13.22
CA GLU A 114 -1.41 8.31 -12.91
C GLU A 114 -2.22 7.69 -14.07
N ALA A 115 -1.72 7.86 -15.29
CA ALA A 115 -2.33 7.27 -16.47
C ALA A 115 -1.84 5.82 -16.75
N GLY A 116 -0.72 5.41 -16.16
CA GLY A 116 -0.04 4.14 -16.42
C GLY A 116 0.70 3.59 -15.19
N GLU A 117 2.04 3.64 -15.21
CA GLU A 117 2.90 2.98 -14.21
C GLU A 117 2.66 3.44 -12.77
N ARG A 118 2.27 4.69 -12.55
CA ARG A 118 1.94 5.21 -11.21
C ARG A 118 0.79 4.46 -10.54
N ALA A 119 -0.08 3.82 -11.31
CA ALA A 119 -1.14 2.98 -10.76
C ALA A 119 -0.61 1.81 -9.93
N LEU A 120 0.63 1.33 -10.18
CA LEU A 120 1.27 0.26 -9.40
C LEU A 120 1.40 0.60 -7.91
N LEU A 121 1.52 1.89 -7.57
CA LEU A 121 1.53 2.38 -6.19
C LEU A 121 0.24 2.03 -5.43
N ASN A 122 -0.80 1.60 -6.12
CA ASN A 122 -2.08 1.19 -5.53
C ASN A 122 -2.16 -0.33 -5.26
N LEU A 123 -1.04 -1.07 -5.21
CA LEU A 123 -1.07 -2.46 -4.74
C LEU A 123 -1.72 -2.54 -3.36
N GLY A 124 -2.71 -3.40 -3.21
CA GLY A 124 -3.50 -3.54 -1.96
C GLY A 124 -4.59 -2.48 -1.75
N HIS A 125 -4.54 -1.33 -2.43
CA HIS A 125 -5.43 -0.19 -2.14
C HIS A 125 -6.90 -0.43 -2.49
N THR A 126 -7.20 -1.14 -3.58
CA THR A 126 -8.60 -1.41 -3.94
C THR A 126 -9.30 -2.23 -2.87
N PHE A 127 -8.64 -3.27 -2.35
CA PHE A 127 -9.12 -4.04 -1.20
C PHE A 127 -9.05 -3.21 0.10
N GLY A 128 -7.95 -2.47 0.32
CA GLY A 128 -7.77 -1.65 1.50
C GLY A 128 -8.84 -0.56 1.65
N HIS A 129 -9.21 0.14 0.58
CA HIS A 129 -10.29 1.12 0.61
C HIS A 129 -11.66 0.48 0.91
N ALA A 130 -11.90 -0.74 0.41
CA ALA A 130 -13.11 -1.48 0.77
C ALA A 130 -13.11 -1.82 2.27
N ILE A 131 -11.96 -2.22 2.84
CA ILE A 131 -11.81 -2.47 4.29
C ILE A 131 -12.05 -1.19 5.09
N GLU A 132 -11.39 -0.07 4.76
CA GLU A 132 -11.56 1.20 5.46
C GLU A 132 -13.03 1.68 5.44
N THR A 133 -13.70 1.51 4.30
CA THR A 133 -15.10 1.93 4.14
C THR A 133 -16.05 1.00 4.87
N GLY A 134 -15.86 -0.32 4.75
CA GLY A 134 -16.72 -1.34 5.35
C GLY A 134 -16.59 -1.42 6.87
N ALA A 135 -15.37 -1.24 7.41
CA ALA A 135 -15.14 -1.19 8.86
C ALA A 135 -15.53 0.16 9.51
N GLY A 136 -15.73 1.20 8.70
CA GLY A 136 -15.90 2.57 9.15
C GLY A 136 -14.56 3.31 9.27
N TYR A 137 -14.55 4.56 8.80
CA TYR A 137 -13.33 5.39 8.81
C TYR A 137 -12.75 5.56 10.21
N GLY A 138 -11.45 5.38 10.34
CA GLY A 138 -10.70 5.55 11.60
C GLY A 138 -10.63 4.30 12.48
N VAL A 139 -11.31 3.21 12.14
CA VAL A 139 -11.19 1.91 12.84
C VAL A 139 -9.88 1.22 12.46
N TRP A 140 -9.61 1.14 11.18
CA TRP A 140 -8.35 0.65 10.62
C TRP A 140 -7.47 1.81 10.20
N LEU A 141 -6.17 1.72 10.48
CA LEU A 141 -5.19 2.61 9.88
C LEU A 141 -5.05 2.28 8.39
N HIS A 142 -4.74 3.29 7.58
CA HIS A 142 -4.56 3.11 6.14
C HIS A 142 -3.59 1.97 5.80
N GLY A 143 -2.41 1.96 6.42
CA GLY A 143 -1.41 0.92 6.17
C GLY A 143 -1.84 -0.47 6.61
N GLU A 144 -2.66 -0.60 7.65
CA GLU A 144 -3.25 -1.89 8.05
C GLU A 144 -4.20 -2.41 6.96
N ALA A 145 -5.08 -1.55 6.46
CA ALA A 145 -6.01 -1.91 5.40
C ALA A 145 -5.28 -2.25 4.09
N VAL A 146 -4.24 -1.49 3.75
CA VAL A 146 -3.38 -1.78 2.57
C VAL A 146 -2.62 -3.09 2.75
N ALA A 147 -2.12 -3.41 3.94
CA ALA A 147 -1.43 -4.68 4.21
C ALA A 147 -2.35 -5.89 4.02
N ALA A 148 -3.55 -5.88 4.61
CA ALA A 148 -4.56 -6.90 4.36
C ALA A 148 -4.94 -6.98 2.88
N GLY A 149 -5.02 -5.83 2.20
CA GLY A 149 -5.23 -5.74 0.76
C GLY A 149 -4.08 -6.32 -0.06
N MET A 150 -2.82 -6.16 0.35
CA MET A 150 -1.66 -6.80 -0.29
C MET A 150 -1.68 -8.31 -0.10
N ALA A 151 -2.11 -8.81 1.06
CA ALA A 151 -2.30 -10.24 1.30
C ALA A 151 -3.36 -10.84 0.37
N LEU A 152 -4.49 -10.13 0.16
CA LEU A 152 -5.52 -10.52 -0.81
C LEU A 152 -4.99 -10.47 -2.25
N ALA A 153 -4.25 -9.43 -2.63
CA ALA A 153 -3.64 -9.32 -3.96
C ALA A 153 -2.63 -10.45 -4.23
N ALA A 154 -1.85 -10.86 -3.22
CA ALA A 154 -0.92 -11.98 -3.34
C ALA A 154 -1.65 -13.32 -3.50
N ASP A 155 -2.71 -13.57 -2.72
CA ASP A 155 -3.55 -14.77 -2.86
C ASP A 155 -4.21 -14.85 -4.23
N LEU A 156 -4.78 -13.73 -4.71
CA LEU A 156 -5.37 -13.67 -6.05
C LEU A 156 -4.33 -13.92 -7.15
N SER A 157 -3.13 -13.32 -7.02
CA SER A 157 -2.03 -13.56 -7.95
C SER A 157 -1.62 -15.03 -8.01
N ALA A 158 -1.63 -15.74 -6.88
CA ALA A 158 -1.36 -17.18 -6.83
C ALA A 158 -2.49 -17.99 -7.48
N ARG A 159 -3.76 -17.66 -7.25
CA ARG A 159 -4.92 -18.32 -7.89
C ARG A 159 -4.93 -18.13 -9.40
N LEU A 160 -4.35 -17.03 -9.89
CA LEU A 160 -4.14 -16.78 -11.32
C LEU A 160 -2.89 -17.49 -11.88
N GLY A 161 -2.12 -18.19 -11.02
CA GLY A 161 -0.90 -18.92 -11.40
C GLY A 161 0.32 -18.01 -11.61
N TRP A 162 0.30 -16.79 -11.11
CA TRP A 162 1.40 -15.82 -11.28
C TRP A 162 2.42 -15.86 -10.14
N LEU A 163 2.00 -16.18 -8.93
CA LEU A 163 2.87 -16.41 -7.78
C LEU A 163 2.86 -17.87 -7.35
N SER A 164 4.01 -18.35 -6.90
CA SER A 164 4.10 -19.64 -6.20
C SER A 164 3.62 -19.50 -4.75
N GLY A 165 3.25 -20.65 -4.12
CA GLY A 165 2.91 -20.66 -2.70
C GLY A 165 4.06 -20.19 -1.80
N GLU A 166 5.32 -20.44 -2.19
CA GLU A 166 6.51 -19.94 -1.49
C GLU A 166 6.60 -18.41 -1.53
N GLN A 167 6.37 -17.80 -2.70
CA GLN A 167 6.37 -16.33 -2.85
C GLN A 167 5.26 -15.68 -2.03
N VAL A 168 4.05 -16.26 -2.03
CA VAL A 168 2.96 -15.80 -1.15
C VAL A 168 3.37 -15.93 0.31
N GLY A 169 3.95 -17.06 0.71
CA GLY A 169 4.43 -17.27 2.08
C GLY A 169 5.45 -16.22 2.53
N ARG A 170 6.39 -15.82 1.66
CA ARG A 170 7.35 -14.74 1.94
C ARG A 170 6.66 -13.40 2.18
N ILE A 171 5.68 -13.03 1.32
CA ILE A 171 4.92 -11.78 1.47
C ILE A 171 4.19 -11.77 2.82
N LEU A 172 3.45 -12.84 3.12
CA LEU A 172 2.67 -12.92 4.35
C LEU A 172 3.56 -12.90 5.59
N ALA A 173 4.68 -13.65 5.59
CA ALA A 173 5.62 -13.65 6.70
C ALA A 173 6.22 -12.27 6.96
N LEU A 174 6.54 -11.50 5.91
CA LEU A 174 7.08 -10.15 6.07
C LEU A 174 6.02 -9.18 6.65
N LEU A 175 4.78 -9.25 6.17
CA LEU A 175 3.67 -8.45 6.70
C LEU A 175 3.36 -8.80 8.16
N GLU A 176 3.34 -10.10 8.52
CA GLU A 176 3.11 -10.57 9.88
C GLU A 176 4.22 -10.12 10.84
N ARG A 177 5.49 -10.26 10.45
CA ARG A 177 6.64 -9.76 11.23
C ARG A 177 6.60 -8.24 11.40
N ALA A 178 6.02 -7.50 10.45
CA ALA A 178 5.80 -6.06 10.56
C ALA A 178 4.57 -5.71 11.46
N HIS A 179 3.99 -6.69 12.16
CA HIS A 179 2.78 -6.55 12.98
C HIS A 179 1.57 -6.00 12.22
N LEU A 180 1.44 -6.36 10.94
CA LEU A 180 0.36 -5.95 10.07
C LEU A 180 -0.69 -7.06 9.94
N PRO A 181 -1.99 -6.71 9.82
CA PRO A 181 -3.05 -7.70 9.62
C PRO A 181 -2.93 -8.36 8.24
N LEU A 182 -3.18 -9.66 8.18
CA LEU A 182 -3.15 -10.47 6.95
C LEU A 182 -4.54 -10.77 6.40
N ALA A 183 -5.58 -10.49 7.17
CA ALA A 183 -6.97 -10.76 6.81
C ALA A 183 -7.83 -9.51 7.03
N PRO A 184 -8.90 -9.34 6.23
CA PRO A 184 -9.87 -8.27 6.45
C PRO A 184 -10.69 -8.49 7.72
N PRO A 185 -11.49 -7.49 8.15
CA PRO A 185 -12.47 -7.68 9.23
C PRO A 185 -13.39 -8.88 8.93
N PRO A 186 -13.64 -9.77 9.93
CA PRO A 186 -14.43 -11.00 9.70
C PRO A 186 -15.88 -10.73 9.29
N ASP A 187 -16.41 -9.58 9.65
CA ASP A 187 -17.79 -9.18 9.34
C ASP A 187 -17.96 -8.66 7.90
N LEU A 188 -16.86 -8.41 7.18
CA LEU A 188 -16.91 -7.91 5.81
C LEU A 188 -17.02 -9.08 4.83
N THR A 189 -18.21 -9.26 4.24
CA THR A 189 -18.47 -10.37 3.32
C THR A 189 -17.87 -10.15 1.92
N ALA A 190 -17.75 -11.21 1.12
CA ALA A 190 -17.30 -11.09 -0.27
C ALA A 190 -18.22 -10.17 -1.10
N ASP A 191 -19.54 -10.20 -0.85
CA ASP A 191 -20.50 -9.35 -1.53
C ASP A 191 -20.37 -7.87 -1.12
N ASP A 192 -20.04 -7.60 0.17
CA ASP A 192 -19.72 -6.26 0.62
C ASP A 192 -18.46 -5.74 -0.08
N PHE A 193 -17.40 -6.55 -0.15
CA PHE A 193 -16.19 -6.20 -0.89
C PHE A 193 -16.48 -5.84 -2.34
N LEU A 194 -17.19 -6.71 -3.07
CA LEU A 194 -17.50 -6.49 -4.48
C LEU A 194 -18.34 -5.21 -4.68
N SER A 195 -19.27 -4.95 -3.78
CA SER A 195 -20.10 -3.74 -3.81
C SER A 195 -19.28 -2.48 -3.55
N LEU A 196 -18.39 -2.49 -2.54
CA LEU A 196 -17.53 -1.37 -2.20
C LEU A 196 -16.46 -1.09 -3.28
N MET A 197 -15.88 -2.14 -3.84
CA MET A 197 -14.89 -2.04 -4.92
C MET A 197 -15.51 -1.49 -6.21
N ALA A 198 -16.78 -1.78 -6.51
CA ALA A 198 -17.48 -1.27 -7.68
C ALA A 198 -17.69 0.26 -7.63
N VAL A 199 -17.75 0.84 -6.43
CA VAL A 199 -17.91 2.31 -6.23
C VAL A 199 -16.56 3.04 -6.31
N ASP A 200 -15.44 2.36 -6.14
CA ASP A 200 -14.10 2.97 -6.24
C ASP A 200 -13.89 3.48 -7.67
N LYS A 201 -13.38 4.71 -7.82
CA LYS A 201 -13.12 5.43 -9.11
C LYS A 201 -12.22 4.68 -10.11
N LYS A 202 -11.74 3.51 -9.74
CA LYS A 202 -10.89 2.64 -10.55
C LYS A 202 -11.66 1.74 -11.53
N VAL A 203 -13.00 1.84 -11.57
CA VAL A 203 -13.82 1.22 -12.61
C VAL A 203 -13.75 2.11 -13.86
N GLN A 204 -12.83 1.84 -14.77
CA GLN A 204 -12.82 2.42 -16.11
C GLN A 204 -13.61 1.49 -17.04
N ASP A 205 -14.55 2.04 -17.77
CA ASP A 205 -15.40 1.30 -18.75
C ASP A 205 -16.15 0.08 -18.17
N GLY A 206 -16.52 0.13 -16.88
CA GLY A 206 -17.26 -0.95 -16.21
C GLY A 206 -16.41 -2.17 -15.83
N ARG A 207 -15.07 -2.11 -15.96
CA ARG A 207 -14.15 -3.17 -15.58
C ARG A 207 -13.38 -2.80 -14.33
N LEU A 208 -13.28 -3.76 -13.41
CA LEU A 208 -12.47 -3.60 -12.20
C LEU A 208 -10.99 -3.71 -12.55
N ARG A 209 -10.23 -2.67 -12.23
CA ARG A 209 -8.79 -2.60 -12.45
C ARG A 209 -8.06 -2.87 -11.13
N LEU A 210 -7.34 -3.97 -11.04
CA LEU A 210 -6.59 -4.36 -9.86
C LEU A 210 -5.07 -4.26 -10.09
N ILE A 211 -4.34 -3.93 -9.04
CA ILE A 211 -2.88 -4.06 -9.05
C ILE A 211 -2.55 -5.39 -8.37
N LEU A 212 -1.87 -6.25 -9.11
CA LEU A 212 -1.50 -7.60 -8.73
C LEU A 212 0.01 -7.82 -8.94
N LEU A 213 0.50 -9.03 -8.65
CA LEU A 213 1.92 -9.38 -8.74
C LEU A 213 2.13 -10.53 -9.73
N ARG A 214 3.03 -10.36 -10.71
CA ARG A 214 3.54 -11.47 -11.56
C ARG A 214 4.76 -12.17 -10.98
N GLY A 215 5.37 -11.58 -9.98
CA GLY A 215 6.53 -12.04 -9.24
C GLY A 215 6.84 -11.07 -8.13
N LEU A 216 7.73 -11.42 -7.22
CA LEU A 216 8.25 -10.48 -6.23
C LEU A 216 9.04 -9.38 -6.97
N GLY A 217 8.75 -8.11 -6.66
CA GLY A 217 9.29 -6.96 -7.38
C GLY A 217 8.67 -6.73 -8.77
N GLN A 218 7.55 -7.35 -9.09
CA GLN A 218 6.91 -7.27 -10.41
C GLN A 218 5.41 -7.02 -10.30
N GLY A 219 5.03 -5.78 -9.99
CA GLY A 219 3.65 -5.32 -10.00
C GLY A 219 3.11 -5.19 -11.44
N ILE A 220 1.84 -5.49 -11.61
CA ILE A 220 1.13 -5.29 -12.88
C ILE A 220 -0.26 -4.72 -12.66
N ILE A 221 -0.77 -4.08 -13.71
CA ILE A 221 -2.16 -3.66 -13.80
C ILE A 221 -2.94 -4.80 -14.45
N ALA A 222 -3.97 -5.31 -13.78
CA ALA A 222 -4.84 -6.38 -14.25
C ALA A 222 -6.25 -5.83 -14.50
N ASP A 223 -6.64 -5.76 -15.77
CA ASP A 223 -7.93 -5.19 -16.22
C ASP A 223 -8.99 -6.27 -16.49
N ASP A 224 -8.60 -7.56 -16.54
CA ASP A 224 -9.45 -8.70 -16.85
C ASP A 224 -9.20 -9.84 -15.86
N VAL A 225 -9.62 -9.61 -14.62
CA VAL A 225 -9.48 -10.60 -13.55
C VAL A 225 -10.71 -11.50 -13.53
N ASP A 226 -10.49 -12.84 -13.53
CA ASP A 226 -11.56 -13.82 -13.42
C ASP A 226 -12.41 -13.58 -12.15
N PRO A 227 -13.70 -13.24 -12.29
CA PRO A 227 -14.57 -12.95 -11.15
C PRO A 227 -14.71 -14.13 -10.17
N ILE A 228 -14.56 -15.37 -10.65
CA ILE A 228 -14.60 -16.57 -9.80
C ILE A 228 -13.38 -16.61 -8.89
N ARG A 229 -12.18 -16.37 -9.44
CA ARG A 229 -10.94 -16.33 -8.66
C ARG A 229 -10.93 -15.18 -7.66
N LEU A 230 -11.47 -14.01 -8.05
CA LEU A 230 -11.62 -12.89 -7.14
C LEU A 230 -12.54 -13.26 -5.96
N ARG A 231 -13.70 -13.87 -6.23
CA ARG A 231 -14.63 -14.30 -5.17
C ARG A 231 -14.00 -15.36 -4.26
N GLU A 232 -13.34 -16.37 -4.81
CA GLU A 232 -12.61 -17.38 -4.05
C GLU A 232 -11.57 -16.75 -3.10
N THR A 233 -10.84 -15.73 -3.56
CA THR A 233 -9.87 -14.98 -2.75
C THR A 233 -10.55 -14.29 -1.57
N LEU A 234 -11.65 -13.58 -1.81
CA LEU A 234 -12.39 -12.86 -0.78
C LEU A 234 -13.02 -13.79 0.27
N GLU A 235 -13.46 -15.00 -0.13
CA GLU A 235 -14.05 -15.99 0.76
C GLU A 235 -13.01 -16.76 1.57
N ALA A 236 -11.80 -17.00 1.04
CA ALA A 236 -10.75 -17.78 1.68
C ALA A 236 -10.02 -17.04 2.81
N ARG A 237 -10.09 -15.71 2.85
CA ARG A 237 -9.33 -14.85 3.77
C ARG A 237 -10.22 -14.18 4.83
N ARG A 238 -11.21 -14.90 5.33
CA ARG A 238 -12.05 -14.46 6.45
C ARG A 238 -11.45 -14.83 7.80
#